data_91439565dcbbc946eab10f9932081d42
#
_entry.id   91439565dcbbc946eab10f9932081d42
#
_cell.length_a   1.000
_cell.length_b   1.000
_cell.length_c   1.000
_cell.angle_alpha   90.00
_cell.angle_beta   90.00
_cell.angle_gamma   90.00
#
_symmetry.space_group_name_H-M   'P 1'
#
loop_
_entity.id
_entity.type
_entity.pdbx_description
1 polymer ?
#
loop_
_entity_poly.entity_id
_entity_poly.type
_entity_poly.pdbx_seq_one_letter_code
_entity_poly.pdbx_strand_id
1 'polypeptide(L)'
;MQPFRAISLKLFSVMVFITMISMIKATTDTVPPGQAVFFRSAFAIPVICGWLMMRGELRTGLRAISPLGHLWRGLIGTTAMGLMFASLAYLPLPEVTALSYAAPLLTVIFAAVLLGERLRLFRITAVGLGLVGVLVVLEPRLTMLSSGRFEPE
;
A
#
# COMPACT_ATOMS: atom_id res chain seq x y z
N MET A 1 -21.94 17.62 2.96
CA MET A 1 -20.62 17.06 2.59
C MET A 1 -20.18 17.70 1.30
N GLN A 2 -18.91 18.11 1.17
CA GLN A 2 -18.40 18.75 -0.06
C GLN A 2 -17.63 17.68 -0.86
N PRO A 3 -18.27 16.97 -1.80
CA PRO A 3 -17.67 15.85 -2.51
C PRO A 3 -16.43 16.26 -3.31
N PHE A 4 -16.44 17.47 -3.88
CA PHE A 4 -15.29 17.98 -4.64
C PHE A 4 -14.02 18.12 -3.78
N ARG A 5 -14.13 18.60 -2.54
CA ARG A 5 -12.98 18.68 -1.62
C ARG A 5 -12.40 17.32 -1.29
N ALA A 6 -13.25 16.33 -1.04
CA ALA A 6 -12.81 14.97 -0.75
C ALA A 6 -12.10 14.34 -1.94
N ILE A 7 -12.64 14.53 -3.14
CA ILE A 7 -12.05 14.03 -4.39
C ILE A 7 -10.69 14.71 -4.66
N SER A 8 -10.62 16.03 -4.55
CA SER A 8 -9.37 16.79 -4.76
C SER A 8 -8.27 16.37 -3.79
N LEU A 9 -8.60 16.23 -2.49
CA LEU A 9 -7.66 15.76 -1.48
C LEU A 9 -7.19 14.34 -1.75
N LYS A 10 -8.09 13.46 -2.21
CA LYS A 10 -7.72 12.09 -2.58
C LYS A 10 -6.80 12.05 -3.78
N LEU A 11 -7.09 12.81 -4.82
CA LEU A 11 -6.22 12.90 -6.01
C LEU A 11 -4.84 13.43 -5.64
N PHE A 12 -4.78 14.51 -4.86
CA PHE A 12 -3.50 15.04 -4.38
C PHE A 12 -2.71 14.01 -3.55
N SER A 13 -3.37 13.30 -2.64
CA SER A 13 -2.74 12.23 -1.85
C SER A 13 -2.17 11.12 -2.74
N VAL A 14 -2.90 10.72 -3.79
CA VAL A 14 -2.43 9.70 -4.74
C VAL A 14 -1.22 10.19 -5.52
N MET A 15 -1.23 11.44 -6.00
CA MET A 15 -0.08 12.03 -6.70
C MET A 15 1.18 12.05 -5.83
N VAL A 16 1.05 12.52 -4.58
CA VAL A 16 2.17 12.51 -3.61
C VAL A 16 2.68 11.10 -3.35
N PHE A 17 1.76 10.14 -3.21
CA PHE A 17 2.11 8.73 -2.98
C PHE A 17 2.86 8.12 -4.17
N ILE A 18 2.40 8.34 -5.40
CA ILE A 18 3.06 7.87 -6.62
C ILE A 18 4.45 8.51 -6.76
N THR A 19 4.57 9.81 -6.51
CA THR A 19 5.87 10.50 -6.52
C THR A 19 6.83 9.87 -5.50
N MET A 20 6.37 9.61 -4.29
CA MET A 20 7.17 8.96 -3.26
C MET A 20 7.66 7.57 -3.72
N ILE A 21 6.78 6.73 -4.26
CA ILE A 21 7.15 5.38 -4.75
C ILE A 21 8.15 5.48 -5.90
N SER A 22 7.96 6.42 -6.83
CA SER A 22 8.88 6.64 -7.95
C SER A 22 10.28 7.07 -7.46
N MET A 23 10.35 7.95 -6.46
CA MET A 23 11.62 8.33 -5.84
C MET A 23 12.30 7.15 -5.14
N ILE A 24 11.54 6.34 -4.40
CA ILE A 24 12.07 5.13 -3.77
C ILE A 24 12.60 4.17 -4.83
N LYS A 25 11.84 3.95 -5.92
CA LYS A 25 12.30 3.11 -7.03
C LYS A 25 13.61 3.61 -7.63
N ALA A 26 13.75 4.91 -7.83
CA ALA A 26 14.98 5.52 -8.37
C ALA A 26 16.20 5.37 -7.45
N THR A 27 16.01 5.08 -6.17
CA THR A 27 17.09 4.92 -5.17
C THR A 27 17.27 3.47 -4.71
N THR A 28 16.55 2.50 -5.27
CA THR A 28 16.63 1.09 -4.83
C THR A 28 18.00 0.46 -5.01
N ASP A 29 18.80 0.94 -5.97
CA ASP A 29 20.16 0.42 -6.22
C ASP A 29 21.16 0.87 -5.14
N THR A 30 20.89 1.97 -4.46
CA THR A 30 21.81 2.59 -3.47
C THR A 30 21.28 2.52 -2.04
N VAL A 31 19.98 2.46 -1.85
CA VAL A 31 19.33 2.52 -0.55
C VAL A 31 18.56 1.22 -0.27
N PRO A 32 18.94 0.45 0.77
CA PRO A 32 18.20 -0.75 1.16
C PRO A 32 16.74 -0.44 1.52
N PRO A 33 15.77 -1.31 1.17
CA PRO A 33 14.36 -1.09 1.46
C PRO A 33 14.06 -0.79 2.93
N GLY A 34 14.80 -1.42 3.86
CA GLY A 34 14.66 -1.18 5.29
C GLY A 34 15.01 0.26 5.70
N GLN A 35 16.01 0.87 5.07
CA GLN A 35 16.33 2.29 5.31
C GLN A 35 15.21 3.21 4.83
N ALA A 36 14.63 2.94 3.67
CA ALA A 36 13.52 3.73 3.15
C ALA A 36 12.30 3.69 4.10
N VAL A 37 11.96 2.49 4.63
CA VAL A 37 10.91 2.33 5.65
C VAL A 37 11.23 3.09 6.92
N PHE A 38 12.48 2.97 7.40
CA PHE A 38 12.93 3.64 8.62
C PHE A 38 12.82 5.16 8.51
N PHE A 39 13.43 5.77 7.48
CA PHE A 39 13.40 7.21 7.30
C PHE A 39 12.00 7.75 7.09
N ARG A 40 11.17 7.08 6.28
CA ARG A 40 9.78 7.46 6.10
C ARG A 40 9.04 7.49 7.45
N SER A 41 9.22 6.47 8.28
CA SER A 41 8.57 6.39 9.59
C SER A 41 9.13 7.43 10.57
N ALA A 42 10.46 7.60 10.59
CA ALA A 42 11.13 8.56 11.45
C ALA A 42 10.70 10.01 11.14
N PHE A 43 10.60 10.38 9.87
CA PHE A 43 10.14 11.72 9.46
C PHE A 43 8.63 11.92 9.66
N ALA A 44 7.81 10.86 9.64
CA ALA A 44 6.38 10.98 9.89
C ALA A 44 6.09 11.35 11.37
N ILE A 45 6.90 10.86 12.32
CA ILE A 45 6.70 11.10 13.75
C ILE A 45 6.70 12.60 14.10
N PRO A 46 7.73 13.41 13.78
CA PRO A 46 7.73 14.83 14.13
C PRO A 46 6.62 15.61 13.44
N VAL A 47 6.26 15.23 12.21
CA VAL A 47 5.16 15.89 11.49
C VAL A 47 3.82 15.63 12.18
N ILE A 48 3.55 14.38 12.58
CA ILE A 48 2.32 14.02 13.29
C ILE A 48 2.29 14.66 14.67
N CYS A 49 3.40 14.62 15.41
CA CYS A 49 3.50 15.24 16.73
C CYS A 49 3.32 16.77 16.65
N GLY A 50 3.95 17.42 15.68
CA GLY A 50 3.80 18.86 15.46
C GLY A 50 2.35 19.24 15.13
N TRP A 51 1.68 18.46 14.28
CA TRP A 51 0.27 18.66 13.96
C TRP A 51 -0.66 18.48 15.19
N LEU A 52 -0.42 17.45 16.01
CA LEU A 52 -1.15 17.22 17.25
C LEU A 52 -0.90 18.34 18.28
N MET A 53 0.34 18.87 18.36
CA MET A 53 0.67 20.01 19.22
C MET A 53 -0.12 21.26 18.79
N MET A 54 -0.17 21.55 17.48
CA MET A 54 -0.94 22.69 16.97
C MET A 54 -2.45 22.59 17.29
N ARG A 55 -2.97 21.35 17.40
CA ARG A 55 -4.37 21.10 17.81
C ARG A 55 -4.59 21.05 19.31
N GLY A 56 -3.54 21.07 20.13
CA GLY A 56 -3.66 20.89 21.56
C GLY A 56 -4.06 19.46 22.01
N GLU A 57 -4.02 18.50 21.08
CA GLU A 57 -4.51 17.12 21.27
C GLU A 57 -3.39 16.11 21.50
N LEU A 58 -2.17 16.54 21.82
CA LEU A 58 -1.01 15.66 21.91
C LEU A 58 -1.19 14.51 22.91
N ARG A 59 -1.73 14.82 24.11
CA ARG A 59 -1.94 13.81 25.15
C ARG A 59 -3.04 12.81 24.79
N THR A 60 -4.10 13.30 24.15
CA THR A 60 -5.27 12.48 23.78
C THR A 60 -4.95 11.64 22.55
N GLY A 61 -4.25 12.21 21.56
CA GLY A 61 -3.86 11.53 20.33
C GLY A 61 -2.82 10.43 20.51
N LEU A 62 -1.94 10.56 21.52
CA LEU A 62 -0.95 9.53 21.86
C LEU A 62 -1.48 8.45 22.83
N ARG A 63 -2.69 8.62 23.39
CA ARG A 63 -3.28 7.65 24.29
C ARG A 63 -3.89 6.48 23.52
N ALA A 64 -3.21 5.35 23.55
CA ALA A 64 -3.71 4.11 22.96
C ALA A 64 -4.71 3.42 23.90
N ILE A 65 -5.90 3.10 23.41
CA ILE A 65 -6.93 2.35 24.16
C ILE A 65 -6.50 0.88 24.31
N SER A 66 -5.88 0.29 23.26
CA SER A 66 -5.30 -1.04 23.32
C SER A 66 -3.88 -1.05 22.71
N PRO A 67 -2.85 -0.94 23.54
CA PRO A 67 -1.47 -0.85 23.07
C PRO A 67 -1.03 -2.09 22.28
N LEU A 68 -1.49 -3.28 22.69
CA LEU A 68 -1.18 -4.54 22.01
C LEU A 68 -1.78 -4.60 20.59
N GLY A 69 -3.01 -4.13 20.42
CA GLY A 69 -3.64 -4.01 19.10
C GLY A 69 -2.92 -3.03 18.17
N HIS A 70 -2.44 -1.91 18.72
CA HIS A 70 -1.62 -0.96 17.97
C HIS A 70 -0.27 -1.53 17.59
N LEU A 71 0.36 -2.30 18.48
CA LEU A 71 1.64 -2.98 18.22
C LEU A 71 1.49 -3.99 17.07
N TRP A 72 0.48 -4.87 17.13
CA TRP A 72 0.21 -5.85 16.08
C TRP A 72 -0.06 -5.17 14.72
N ARG A 73 -0.93 -4.17 14.71
CA ARG A 73 -1.22 -3.41 13.50
C ARG A 73 0.02 -2.71 12.94
N GLY A 74 0.85 -2.14 13.82
CA GLY A 74 2.10 -1.51 13.45
C GLY A 74 3.09 -2.49 12.85
N LEU A 75 3.27 -3.66 13.49
CA LEU A 75 4.18 -4.71 13.03
C LEU A 75 3.77 -5.23 11.64
N ILE A 76 2.49 -5.62 11.50
CA ILE A 76 1.97 -6.12 10.22
C ILE A 76 2.08 -5.05 9.13
N GLY A 77 1.71 -3.79 9.44
CA GLY A 77 1.77 -2.69 8.48
C GLY A 77 3.20 -2.34 8.05
N THR A 78 4.15 -2.35 8.98
CA THR A 78 5.57 -2.09 8.68
C THR A 78 6.18 -3.23 7.87
N THR A 79 5.85 -4.48 8.19
CA THR A 79 6.29 -5.65 7.41
C THR A 79 5.73 -5.61 5.99
N ALA A 80 4.43 -5.35 5.83
CA ALA A 80 3.81 -5.24 4.52
C ALA A 80 4.45 -4.11 3.66
N MET A 81 4.74 -2.98 4.29
CA MET A 81 5.42 -1.87 3.63
C MET A 81 6.87 -2.20 3.26
N GLY A 82 7.59 -2.89 4.15
CA GLY A 82 8.95 -3.35 3.88
C GLY A 82 8.99 -4.31 2.68
N LEU A 83 8.04 -5.25 2.61
CA LEU A 83 7.89 -6.17 1.47
C LEU A 83 7.53 -5.42 0.19
N MET A 84 6.65 -4.43 0.25
CA MET A 84 6.32 -3.58 -0.89
C MET A 84 7.55 -2.81 -1.40
N PHE A 85 8.34 -2.22 -0.52
CA PHE A 85 9.55 -1.52 -0.92
C PHE A 85 10.64 -2.47 -1.42
N ALA A 86 10.74 -3.66 -0.84
CA ALA A 86 11.63 -4.70 -1.34
C ALA A 86 11.23 -5.15 -2.76
N SER A 87 9.93 -5.26 -3.05
CA SER A 87 9.48 -5.63 -4.40
C SER A 87 9.86 -4.60 -5.47
N LEU A 88 10.00 -3.31 -5.10
CA LEU A 88 10.47 -2.27 -6.02
C LEU A 88 11.92 -2.48 -6.48
N ALA A 89 12.74 -3.21 -5.72
CA ALA A 89 14.10 -3.55 -6.14
C ALA A 89 14.12 -4.60 -7.26
N TYR A 90 13.13 -5.50 -7.26
CA TYR A 90 13.11 -6.66 -8.17
C TYR A 90 12.11 -6.54 -9.32
N LEU A 91 11.08 -5.69 -9.17
CA LEU A 91 9.99 -5.57 -10.12
C LEU A 91 9.90 -4.15 -10.70
N PRO A 92 9.46 -4.02 -11.95
CA PRO A 92 9.11 -2.73 -12.54
C PRO A 92 7.96 -2.07 -11.79
N LEU A 93 7.96 -0.74 -11.77
CA LEU A 93 6.95 0.06 -11.06
C LEU A 93 5.49 -0.27 -11.45
N PRO A 94 5.14 -0.51 -12.74
CA PRO A 94 3.79 -0.91 -13.12
C PRO A 94 3.33 -2.23 -12.49
N GLU A 95 4.21 -3.21 -12.37
CA GLU A 95 3.90 -4.52 -11.78
C GLU A 95 3.66 -4.39 -10.26
N VAL A 96 4.52 -3.64 -9.55
CA VAL A 96 4.34 -3.38 -8.12
C VAL A 96 3.03 -2.64 -7.84
N THR A 97 2.69 -1.67 -8.68
CA THR A 97 1.42 -0.94 -8.54
C THR A 97 0.22 -1.84 -8.84
N ALA A 98 0.27 -2.69 -9.85
CA ALA A 98 -0.79 -3.65 -10.15
C ALA A 98 -1.00 -4.64 -8.99
N LEU A 99 0.08 -5.20 -8.42
CA LEU A 99 0.02 -6.06 -7.23
C LEU A 99 -0.56 -5.32 -6.01
N SER A 100 -0.25 -4.04 -5.85
CA SER A 100 -0.81 -3.23 -4.76
C SER A 100 -2.32 -3.05 -4.90
N TYR A 101 -2.86 -3.02 -6.11
CA TYR A 101 -4.32 -2.99 -6.34
C TYR A 101 -5.00 -4.33 -6.07
N ALA A 102 -4.27 -5.45 -6.08
CA ALA A 102 -4.82 -6.73 -5.67
C ALA A 102 -5.21 -6.77 -4.18
N ALA A 103 -4.50 -6.03 -3.32
CA ALA A 103 -4.74 -6.02 -1.87
C ALA A 103 -6.18 -5.58 -1.48
N PRO A 104 -6.74 -4.46 -1.97
CA PRO A 104 -8.14 -4.11 -1.71
C PRO A 104 -9.13 -5.16 -2.23
N LEU A 105 -8.84 -5.77 -3.39
CA LEU A 105 -9.70 -6.79 -3.98
C LEU A 105 -9.73 -8.05 -3.12
N LEU A 106 -8.55 -8.52 -2.68
CA LEU A 106 -8.42 -9.64 -1.75
C LEU A 106 -9.08 -9.35 -0.41
N THR A 107 -8.98 -8.12 0.09
CA THR A 107 -9.65 -7.70 1.33
C THR A 107 -11.17 -7.88 1.24
N VAL A 108 -11.79 -7.54 0.11
CA VAL A 108 -13.23 -7.75 -0.12
C VAL A 108 -13.58 -9.25 -0.15
N ILE A 109 -12.73 -10.08 -0.78
CA ILE A 109 -12.92 -11.52 -0.82
C ILE A 109 -12.81 -12.12 0.59
N PHE A 110 -11.76 -11.75 1.35
CA PHE A 110 -11.58 -12.24 2.71
C PHE A 110 -12.68 -11.77 3.66
N ALA A 111 -13.17 -10.53 3.52
CA ALA A 111 -14.31 -10.05 4.29
C ALA A 111 -15.55 -10.90 4.04
N ALA A 112 -15.82 -11.28 2.79
CA ALA A 112 -16.94 -12.14 2.46
C ALA A 112 -16.79 -13.56 3.03
N VAL A 113 -15.61 -14.15 2.91
CA VAL A 113 -15.35 -15.53 3.33
C VAL A 113 -15.23 -15.66 4.85
N LEU A 114 -14.46 -14.74 5.50
CA LEU A 114 -14.16 -14.84 6.93
C LEU A 114 -15.24 -14.22 7.82
N LEU A 115 -15.86 -13.11 7.38
CA LEU A 115 -16.90 -12.44 8.14
C LEU A 115 -18.32 -12.81 7.71
N GLY A 116 -18.48 -13.61 6.65
CA GLY A 116 -19.80 -14.00 6.12
C GLY A 116 -20.58 -12.83 5.52
N GLU A 117 -19.90 -11.75 5.10
CA GLU A 117 -20.55 -10.61 4.47
C GLU A 117 -21.16 -11.00 3.12
N ARG A 118 -22.42 -10.65 2.92
CA ARG A 118 -23.09 -10.86 1.62
C ARG A 118 -22.59 -9.81 0.63
N LEU A 119 -21.78 -10.25 -0.32
CA LEU A 119 -21.34 -9.39 -1.41
C LEU A 119 -22.51 -9.16 -2.38
N ARG A 120 -22.79 -7.88 -2.68
CA ARG A 120 -23.70 -7.53 -3.77
C ARG A 120 -23.06 -7.90 -5.11
N LEU A 121 -23.85 -8.33 -6.08
CA LEU A 121 -23.37 -8.73 -7.41
C LEU A 121 -22.43 -7.70 -8.04
N PHE A 122 -22.75 -6.41 -7.90
CA PHE A 122 -21.90 -5.31 -8.35
C PHE A 122 -20.46 -5.32 -7.75
N ARG A 123 -20.32 -5.71 -6.46
CA ARG A 123 -18.99 -5.86 -5.85
C ARG A 123 -18.22 -7.05 -6.40
N ILE A 124 -18.92 -8.16 -6.64
CA ILE A 124 -18.31 -9.37 -7.20
C ILE A 124 -17.79 -9.10 -8.62
N THR A 125 -18.59 -8.45 -9.46
CA THR A 125 -18.16 -8.10 -10.83
C THR A 125 -17.00 -7.11 -10.84
N ALA A 126 -17.02 -6.09 -9.96
CA ALA A 126 -15.92 -5.12 -9.84
C ALA A 126 -14.62 -5.79 -9.38
N VAL A 127 -14.68 -6.70 -8.41
CA VAL A 127 -13.51 -7.48 -7.94
C VAL A 127 -13.00 -8.39 -9.05
N GLY A 128 -13.88 -9.10 -9.76
CA GLY A 128 -13.51 -9.95 -10.89
C GLY A 128 -12.79 -9.19 -11.99
N LEU A 129 -13.35 -8.05 -12.43
CA LEU A 129 -12.73 -7.18 -13.43
C LEU A 129 -11.36 -6.64 -12.95
N GLY A 130 -11.26 -6.24 -11.69
CA GLY A 130 -10.02 -5.77 -11.11
C GLY A 130 -8.93 -6.85 -11.10
N LEU A 131 -9.27 -8.09 -10.73
CA LEU A 131 -8.33 -9.22 -10.76
C LEU A 131 -7.88 -9.56 -12.19
N VAL A 132 -8.80 -9.54 -13.15
CA VAL A 132 -8.43 -9.71 -14.58
C VAL A 132 -7.46 -8.63 -15.00
N GLY A 133 -7.68 -7.36 -14.64
CA GLY A 133 -6.76 -6.27 -14.93
C GLY A 133 -5.36 -6.49 -14.34
N VAL A 134 -5.27 -6.96 -13.09
CA VAL A 134 -3.99 -7.31 -12.44
C VAL A 134 -3.30 -8.46 -13.20
N LEU A 135 -4.04 -9.51 -13.58
CA LEU A 135 -3.48 -10.64 -14.34
C LEU A 135 -2.96 -10.23 -15.70
N VAL A 136 -3.67 -9.36 -16.43
CA VAL A 136 -3.20 -8.84 -17.72
C VAL A 136 -1.88 -8.08 -17.60
N VAL A 137 -1.72 -7.27 -16.54
CA VAL A 137 -0.47 -6.55 -16.29
C VAL A 137 0.67 -7.52 -15.93
N LEU A 138 0.36 -8.62 -15.24
CA LEU A 138 1.34 -9.62 -14.82
C LEU A 138 1.60 -10.71 -15.87
N GLU A 139 0.82 -10.77 -16.96
CA GLU A 139 0.96 -11.80 -18.00
C GLU A 139 2.40 -11.99 -18.50
N PRO A 140 3.18 -10.92 -18.82
CA PRO A 140 4.54 -11.08 -19.28
C PRO A 140 5.43 -11.85 -18.30
N ARG A 141 5.26 -11.61 -17.01
CA ARG A 141 6.01 -12.29 -15.94
C ARG A 141 5.57 -13.75 -15.76
N LEU A 142 4.26 -13.98 -15.82
CA LEU A 142 3.72 -15.34 -15.71
C LEU A 142 4.20 -16.22 -16.87
N THR A 143 4.29 -15.66 -18.06
CA THR A 143 4.80 -16.34 -19.25
C THR A 143 6.29 -16.64 -19.13
N MET A 144 7.10 -15.70 -18.59
CA MET A 144 8.53 -15.92 -18.30
C MET A 144 8.74 -17.04 -17.27
N LEU A 145 7.95 -17.06 -16.21
CA LEU A 145 8.00 -18.12 -15.19
C LEU A 145 7.63 -19.49 -15.76
N SER A 146 6.63 -19.56 -16.63
CA SER A 146 6.19 -20.82 -17.27
C SER A 146 7.15 -21.34 -18.32
N SER A 147 7.88 -20.43 -19.00
CA SER A 147 8.87 -20.80 -20.05
C SER A 147 10.27 -21.06 -19.51
N GLY A 148 10.51 -20.88 -18.22
CA GLY A 148 11.82 -21.11 -17.58
C GLY A 148 12.95 -20.17 -18.06
N ARG A 149 12.61 -19.12 -18.81
CA ARG A 149 13.55 -18.09 -19.27
C ARG A 149 13.61 -16.96 -18.27
N PHE A 150 14.56 -17.05 -17.37
CA PHE A 150 15.00 -15.92 -16.55
C PHE A 150 16.04 -15.13 -17.36
N GLU A 151 15.63 -14.17 -18.18
CA GLU A 151 16.55 -13.15 -18.65
C GLU A 151 16.54 -12.02 -17.62
N PRO A 152 17.67 -11.73 -16.94
CA PRO A 152 17.82 -10.52 -16.14
C PRO A 152 18.04 -9.35 -17.11
N GLU A 153 17.11 -8.41 -17.16
CA GLU A 153 17.36 -7.06 -17.69
C GLU A 153 18.02 -6.20 -16.62
#